data_0b7f2a810f2d2480a6e67ebf129cc942
#
_entry.id   0b7f2a810f2d2480a6e67ebf129cc942
#
_cell.length_a   1.000
_cell.length_b   1.000
_cell.length_c   1.000
_cell.angle_alpha   90.00
_cell.angle_beta   90.00
_cell.angle_gamma   90.00
#
_symmetry.space_group_name_H-M   'P 1'
#
loop_
_entity.id
_entity.type
_entity.pdbx_description
1 polymer ?
#
loop_
_entity_poly.entity_id
_entity_poly.type
_entity_poly.pdbx_seq_one_letter_code
_entity_poly.pdbx_strand_id
1 'polypeptide(L)'
;MNGAGADDVEGVSAFEAYVHRAFAPDGLFSRARDFEYRAEQQNMALAVARALQVDAPLLVEAGTGVGKSLGYLLPAVKFALDFDRKAVISTHTINLQEQLFNKDIPLLRAALGIDFSAALLKGRQNYLCHTRLRRALAQMDSLFTQGEAAELTRIQDWALRTQDGTLSDMAFRPSPKVWAMVCSEPHACSMRHCGPSCPYQVARKRVLEAKVVVLNHTLFFGLMAQAEDSEEDR
;
A
#
# COMPACT_ATOMS: atom_id res chain seq x y z
N MET A 1 28.94 33.43 37.45
CA MET A 1 29.10 32.05 37.88
C MET A 1 28.03 31.24 37.14
N ASN A 2 28.51 30.47 36.17
CA ASN A 2 28.01 29.26 35.58
C ASN A 2 26.54 29.25 35.10
N GLY A 3 26.17 29.31 33.85
CA GLY A 3 26.74 28.57 32.71
C GLY A 3 26.53 27.06 32.81
N ALA A 4 25.26 26.60 32.63
CA ALA A 4 24.91 25.22 32.34
C ALA A 4 23.53 25.30 31.66
N GLY A 5 23.28 24.77 30.53
CA GLY A 5 23.94 23.88 29.61
C GLY A 5 23.21 23.98 28.28
N ALA A 6 23.95 24.30 27.26
CA ALA A 6 23.53 24.33 25.86
C ALA A 6 24.34 23.29 25.08
N ASP A 7 24.65 22.14 25.71
CA ASP A 7 25.50 21.11 25.13
C ASP A 7 24.94 19.71 25.43
N ASP A 8 23.83 19.34 24.73
CA ASP A 8 23.44 17.94 24.61
C ASP A 8 22.56 17.70 23.36
N VAL A 9 22.92 18.29 22.22
CA VAL A 9 22.31 17.98 20.90
C VAL A 9 23.40 17.56 19.89
N GLU A 10 24.57 17.14 20.36
CA GLU A 10 25.56 16.49 19.51
C GLU A 10 25.15 15.01 19.32
N GLY A 11 24.52 14.70 18.19
CA GLY A 11 24.19 13.33 17.76
C GLY A 11 22.83 13.13 17.10
N VAL A 12 21.91 14.09 17.17
CA VAL A 12 20.59 13.95 16.55
C VAL A 12 20.66 14.46 15.10
N SER A 13 20.42 13.58 14.13
CA SER A 13 20.39 13.97 12.72
C SER A 13 19.25 14.95 12.42
N ALA A 14 19.40 15.75 11.36
CA ALA A 14 18.32 16.65 10.90
C ALA A 14 17.02 15.87 10.59
N PHE A 15 17.15 14.62 10.12
CA PHE A 15 16.03 13.74 9.85
C PHE A 15 15.32 13.30 11.14
N GLU A 16 16.06 12.86 12.16
CA GLU A 16 15.47 12.53 13.47
C GLU A 16 14.80 13.75 14.12
N ALA A 17 15.46 14.89 14.09
CA ALA A 17 14.90 16.14 14.60
C ALA A 17 13.60 16.53 13.88
N TYR A 18 13.52 16.30 12.58
CA TYR A 18 12.28 16.50 11.81
C TYR A 18 11.17 15.55 12.28
N VAL A 19 11.47 14.24 12.37
CA VAL A 19 10.49 13.22 12.83
C VAL A 19 10.01 13.52 14.24
N HIS A 20 10.91 13.88 15.16
CA HIS A 20 10.55 14.27 16.53
C HIS A 20 9.57 15.44 16.54
N ARG A 21 9.88 16.53 15.82
CA ARG A 21 9.01 17.72 15.76
C ARG A 21 7.66 17.43 15.08
N ALA A 22 7.63 16.53 14.11
CA ALA A 22 6.39 16.21 13.41
C ALA A 22 5.30 15.65 14.35
N PHE A 23 5.69 14.89 15.36
CA PHE A 23 4.79 14.30 16.36
C PHE A 23 4.68 15.12 17.66
N ALA A 24 5.36 16.25 17.78
CA ALA A 24 5.25 17.11 18.96
C ALA A 24 3.81 17.66 19.14
N PRO A 25 3.41 18.08 20.35
CA PRO A 25 2.07 18.63 20.60
C PRO A 25 1.69 19.82 19.71
N ASP A 26 2.67 20.60 19.29
CA ASP A 26 2.56 21.73 18.36
C ASP A 26 3.13 21.39 16.96
N GLY A 27 3.40 20.13 16.71
CA GLY A 27 4.06 19.63 15.50
C GLY A 27 3.15 19.56 14.27
N LEU A 28 3.62 18.83 13.26
CA LEU A 28 3.01 18.72 11.94
C LEU A 28 1.54 18.24 12.00
N PHE A 29 1.28 17.25 12.86
CA PHE A 29 -0.04 16.66 12.99
C PHE A 29 -0.98 17.44 13.93
N SER A 30 -0.50 18.43 14.68
CA SER A 30 -1.33 19.20 15.62
C SER A 30 -2.53 19.90 14.96
N ARG A 31 -2.46 20.16 13.65
CA ARG A 31 -3.53 20.74 12.84
C ARG A 31 -4.53 19.73 12.30
N ALA A 32 -4.23 18.44 12.40
CA ALA A 32 -5.15 17.40 11.94
C ALA A 32 -6.32 17.28 12.92
N ARG A 33 -7.54 17.17 12.37
CA ARG A 33 -8.74 16.94 13.17
C ARG A 33 -8.57 15.65 13.95
N ASP A 34 -8.87 15.67 15.24
CA ASP A 34 -8.76 14.52 16.15
C ASP A 34 -7.31 14.04 16.42
N PHE A 35 -6.29 14.87 16.18
CA PHE A 35 -4.93 14.54 16.60
C PHE A 35 -4.80 14.69 18.12
N GLU A 36 -4.32 13.63 18.74
CA GLU A 36 -3.93 13.59 20.14
C GLU A 36 -2.45 13.22 20.22
N TYR A 37 -1.66 14.03 20.92
CA TYR A 37 -0.26 13.70 21.16
C TYR A 37 -0.11 12.43 21.99
N ARG A 38 0.73 11.53 21.54
CA ARG A 38 1.07 10.26 22.21
C ARG A 38 2.58 10.06 22.17
N ALA A 39 3.19 10.06 23.34
CA ALA A 39 4.63 9.89 23.47
C ALA A 39 5.11 8.56 22.87
N GLU A 40 4.31 7.49 23.00
CA GLU A 40 4.61 6.17 22.46
C GLU A 40 4.67 6.18 20.92
N GLN A 41 3.79 6.94 20.26
CA GLN A 41 3.80 7.12 18.81
C GLN A 41 5.05 7.87 18.36
N GLN A 42 5.41 8.94 19.05
CA GLN A 42 6.62 9.71 18.78
C GLN A 42 7.88 8.86 18.97
N ASN A 43 7.96 8.13 20.07
CA ASN A 43 9.09 7.22 20.36
C ASN A 43 9.23 6.12 19.30
N MET A 44 8.12 5.53 18.88
CA MET A 44 8.11 4.56 17.77
C MET A 44 8.62 5.19 16.48
N ALA A 45 8.14 6.38 16.13
CA ALA A 45 8.56 7.07 14.91
C ALA A 45 10.06 7.39 14.91
N LEU A 46 10.61 7.80 16.07
CA LEU A 46 12.05 8.03 16.24
C LEU A 46 12.86 6.74 16.11
N ALA A 47 12.38 5.64 16.70
CA ALA A 47 13.05 4.34 16.56
C ALA A 47 13.10 3.89 15.08
N VAL A 48 12.01 4.07 14.34
CA VAL A 48 11.96 3.79 12.90
C VAL A 48 12.92 4.71 12.13
N ALA A 49 12.97 5.99 12.45
CA ALA A 49 13.87 6.93 11.79
C ALA A 49 15.35 6.54 11.96
N ARG A 50 15.74 6.17 13.19
CA ARG A 50 17.10 5.68 13.49
C ARG A 50 17.44 4.41 12.73
N ALA A 51 16.55 3.43 12.77
CA ALA A 51 16.75 2.16 12.08
C ALA A 51 16.95 2.35 10.56
N LEU A 52 16.18 3.24 9.94
CA LEU A 52 16.32 3.58 8.51
C LEU A 52 17.66 4.25 8.20
N GLN A 53 18.18 5.10 9.09
CA GLN A 53 19.44 5.80 8.86
C GLN A 53 20.66 4.90 8.98
N VAL A 54 20.62 3.92 9.88
CA VAL A 54 21.75 3.01 10.10
C VAL A 54 21.58 1.68 9.36
N ASP A 55 20.54 1.56 8.54
CA ASP A 55 20.18 0.34 7.79
C ASP A 55 20.12 -0.91 8.69
N ALA A 56 19.44 -0.77 9.83
CA ALA A 56 19.32 -1.84 10.81
C ALA A 56 17.90 -2.36 10.94
N PRO A 57 17.71 -3.67 11.19
CA PRO A 57 16.39 -4.21 11.49
C PRO A 57 15.85 -3.64 12.82
N LEU A 58 14.54 -3.39 12.85
CA LEU A 58 13.82 -2.91 14.03
C LEU A 58 12.58 -3.75 14.28
N LEU A 59 12.43 -4.24 15.50
CA LEU A 59 11.21 -4.87 15.99
C LEU A 59 10.54 -3.95 17.01
N VAL A 60 9.28 -3.62 16.78
CA VAL A 60 8.49 -2.77 17.67
C VAL A 60 7.20 -3.47 18.07
N GLU A 61 6.97 -3.61 19.36
CA GLU A 61 5.69 -3.99 19.92
C GLU A 61 4.95 -2.75 20.38
N ALA A 62 3.74 -2.54 19.85
CA ALA A 62 2.90 -1.40 20.21
C ALA A 62 1.43 -1.81 20.32
N GLY A 63 0.78 -1.41 21.40
CA GLY A 63 -0.63 -1.70 21.68
C GLY A 63 -1.59 -1.15 20.60
N THR A 64 -2.86 -1.54 20.70
CA THR A 64 -3.93 -0.94 19.85
C THR A 64 -4.14 0.53 20.24
N GLY A 65 -4.45 1.39 19.27
CA GLY A 65 -4.74 2.79 19.55
C GLY A 65 -3.53 3.74 19.62
N VAL A 66 -2.29 3.24 19.66
CA VAL A 66 -1.07 4.08 19.71
C VAL A 66 -0.84 4.93 18.45
N GLY A 67 -1.56 4.65 17.35
CA GLY A 67 -1.35 5.36 16.08
C GLY A 67 -0.17 4.80 15.26
N LYS A 68 0.07 3.50 15.35
CA LYS A 68 1.19 2.80 14.69
C LYS A 68 1.39 3.18 13.23
N SER A 69 0.30 3.30 12.46
CA SER A 69 0.38 3.58 11.00
C SER A 69 1.17 4.84 10.71
N LEU A 70 0.84 5.96 11.33
CA LEU A 70 1.59 7.20 11.17
C LEU A 70 2.99 7.12 11.77
N GLY A 71 3.16 6.39 12.90
CA GLY A 71 4.43 6.22 13.57
C GLY A 71 5.51 5.57 12.69
N TYR A 72 5.17 4.69 11.75
CA TYR A 72 6.12 4.17 10.76
C TYR A 72 6.01 4.82 9.38
N LEU A 73 4.81 5.25 8.96
CA LEU A 73 4.62 5.83 7.63
C LEU A 73 5.38 7.15 7.46
N LEU A 74 5.29 8.06 8.42
CA LEU A 74 5.96 9.36 8.30
C LEU A 74 7.48 9.19 8.12
N PRO A 75 8.22 8.50 9.01
CA PRO A 75 9.65 8.34 8.82
C PRO A 75 9.99 7.55 7.55
N ALA A 76 9.24 6.50 7.19
CA ALA A 76 9.50 5.74 5.98
C ALA A 76 9.30 6.56 4.69
N VAL A 77 8.21 7.33 4.62
CA VAL A 77 7.92 8.20 3.47
C VAL A 77 8.92 9.35 3.38
N LYS A 78 9.20 10.02 4.49
CA LYS A 78 10.17 11.13 4.52
C LYS A 78 11.57 10.65 4.14
N PHE A 79 11.99 9.49 4.64
CA PHE A 79 13.26 8.88 4.26
C PHE A 79 13.31 8.55 2.76
N ALA A 80 12.23 7.96 2.22
CA ALA A 80 12.16 7.65 0.80
C ALA A 80 12.24 8.89 -0.10
N LEU A 81 11.68 10.01 0.34
CA LEU A 81 11.73 11.28 -0.38
C LEU A 81 13.10 11.95 -0.29
N ASP A 82 13.67 12.03 0.92
CA ASP A 82 14.95 12.73 1.15
C ASP A 82 16.15 12.01 0.54
N PHE A 83 16.14 10.68 0.54
CA PHE A 83 17.26 9.87 0.10
C PHE A 83 17.04 9.16 -1.25
N ASP A 84 16.01 9.57 -2.00
CA ASP A 84 15.63 8.98 -3.29
C ASP A 84 15.46 7.45 -3.24
N ARG A 85 14.86 6.96 -2.18
CA ARG A 85 14.58 5.53 -1.96
C ARG A 85 13.11 5.23 -2.24
N LYS A 86 12.75 3.94 -2.16
CA LYS A 86 11.36 3.46 -2.23
C LYS A 86 10.96 2.91 -0.87
N ALA A 87 9.84 3.39 -0.31
CA ALA A 87 9.25 2.81 0.88
C ALA A 87 8.26 1.71 0.49
N VAL A 88 8.47 0.51 1.01
CA VAL A 88 7.57 -0.64 0.81
C VAL A 88 6.90 -0.97 2.14
N ILE A 89 5.58 -0.84 2.18
CA ILE A 89 4.76 -1.11 3.36
C ILE A 89 4.00 -2.42 3.14
N SER A 90 4.34 -3.41 3.92
CA SER A 90 3.69 -4.72 3.87
C SER A 90 2.73 -4.91 5.03
N THR A 91 1.51 -5.40 4.74
CA THR A 91 0.48 -5.65 5.76
C THR A 91 -0.07 -7.07 5.65
N HIS A 92 -0.81 -7.52 6.67
CA HIS A 92 -1.39 -8.85 6.65
C HIS A 92 -2.68 -8.92 5.80
N THR A 93 -3.55 -7.91 5.86
CA THR A 93 -4.89 -7.96 5.26
C THR A 93 -5.12 -6.90 4.19
N ILE A 94 -6.04 -7.18 3.26
CA ILE A 94 -6.49 -6.23 2.24
C ILE A 94 -7.11 -4.98 2.89
N ASN A 95 -7.89 -5.15 3.95
CA ASN A 95 -8.52 -4.02 4.64
C ASN A 95 -7.47 -3.04 5.21
N LEU A 96 -6.37 -3.55 5.78
CA LEU A 96 -5.26 -2.72 6.25
C LEU A 96 -4.52 -2.04 5.09
N GLN A 97 -4.34 -2.73 3.96
CA GLN A 97 -3.78 -2.10 2.76
C GLN A 97 -4.63 -0.92 2.31
N GLU A 98 -5.96 -1.10 2.24
CA GLU A 98 -6.90 -0.07 1.82
C GLU A 98 -6.97 1.09 2.81
N GLN A 99 -6.95 0.81 4.10
CA GLN A 99 -6.87 1.84 5.13
C GLN A 99 -5.62 2.70 4.95
N LEU A 100 -4.44 2.08 4.83
CA LEU A 100 -3.19 2.78 4.63
C LEU A 100 -3.22 3.64 3.36
N PHE A 101 -3.69 3.06 2.25
CA PHE A 101 -3.66 3.72 0.95
C PHE A 101 -4.71 4.81 0.81
N ASN A 102 -5.95 4.58 1.27
CA ASN A 102 -7.08 5.48 1.07
C ASN A 102 -7.28 6.49 2.20
N LYS A 103 -6.67 6.28 3.38
CA LYS A 103 -6.84 7.15 4.56
C LYS A 103 -5.50 7.70 5.07
N ASP A 104 -4.55 6.83 5.41
CA ASP A 104 -3.35 7.25 6.13
C ASP A 104 -2.35 7.99 5.20
N ILE A 105 -2.16 7.51 3.96
CA ILE A 105 -1.31 8.18 2.96
C ILE A 105 -1.86 9.55 2.54
N PRO A 106 -3.15 9.73 2.21
CA PRO A 106 -3.72 11.06 1.97
C PRO A 106 -3.59 12.02 3.15
N LEU A 107 -3.81 11.54 4.38
CA LEU A 107 -3.59 12.33 5.59
C LEU A 107 -2.13 12.78 5.70
N LEU A 108 -1.19 11.89 5.43
CA LEU A 108 0.25 12.20 5.47
C LEU A 108 0.64 13.21 4.38
N ARG A 109 0.12 13.09 3.16
CA ARG A 109 0.33 14.09 2.09
C ARG A 109 -0.16 15.46 2.50
N ALA A 110 -1.37 15.54 3.05
CA ALA A 110 -1.94 16.78 3.53
C ALA A 110 -1.12 17.40 4.67
N ALA A 111 -0.65 16.59 5.61
CA ALA A 111 0.17 17.03 6.73
C ALA A 111 1.56 17.50 6.28
N LEU A 112 2.20 16.78 5.37
CA LEU A 112 3.52 17.17 4.83
C LEU A 112 3.45 18.37 3.88
N GLY A 113 2.30 18.65 3.27
CA GLY A 113 2.17 19.61 2.17
C GLY A 113 2.97 19.23 0.92
N ILE A 114 3.29 17.94 0.76
CA ILE A 114 4.07 17.39 -0.35
C ILE A 114 3.27 16.29 -1.02
N ASP A 115 3.15 16.36 -2.36
CA ASP A 115 2.63 15.25 -3.14
C ASP A 115 3.76 14.29 -3.50
N PHE A 116 3.51 13.00 -3.30
CA PHE A 116 4.41 11.92 -3.66
C PHE A 116 3.63 10.76 -4.28
N SER A 117 4.26 10.03 -5.19
CA SER A 117 3.61 8.89 -5.82
C SER A 117 3.47 7.72 -4.84
N ALA A 118 2.25 7.17 -4.75
CA ALA A 118 1.97 5.98 -3.97
C ALA A 118 1.15 4.99 -4.81
N ALA A 119 1.39 3.70 -4.62
CA ALA A 119 0.68 2.64 -5.31
C ALA A 119 0.29 1.51 -4.35
N LEU A 120 -0.88 0.92 -4.61
CA LEU A 120 -1.39 -0.26 -3.91
C LEU A 120 -1.36 -1.44 -4.88
N LEU A 121 -0.77 -2.56 -4.44
CA LEU A 121 -0.83 -3.82 -5.16
C LEU A 121 -1.51 -4.89 -4.32
N LYS A 122 -2.58 -5.44 -4.85
CA LYS A 122 -3.28 -6.60 -4.31
C LYS A 122 -2.86 -7.88 -5.03
N GLY A 123 -3.13 -9.03 -4.44
CA GLY A 123 -2.95 -10.30 -5.12
C GLY A 123 -3.70 -10.33 -6.45
N ARG A 124 -3.10 -10.94 -7.47
CA ARG A 124 -3.59 -10.96 -8.85
C ARG A 124 -5.08 -11.33 -8.97
N GLN A 125 -5.53 -12.30 -8.19
CA GLN A 125 -6.93 -12.75 -8.16
C GLN A 125 -7.94 -11.71 -7.65
N ASN A 126 -7.47 -10.59 -7.10
CA ASN A 126 -8.35 -9.48 -6.74
C ASN A 126 -8.68 -8.56 -7.92
N TYR A 127 -8.07 -8.75 -9.08
CA TYR A 127 -8.28 -7.91 -10.26
C TYR A 127 -9.11 -8.61 -11.31
N LEU A 128 -10.02 -7.88 -11.93
CA LEU A 128 -10.75 -8.31 -13.11
C LEU A 128 -9.80 -8.55 -14.29
N CYS A 129 -10.09 -9.56 -15.09
CA CYS A 129 -9.49 -9.76 -16.41
C CYS A 129 -10.54 -9.55 -17.50
N HIS A 130 -10.45 -8.48 -18.26
CA HIS A 130 -11.41 -8.17 -19.35
C HIS A 130 -11.47 -9.27 -20.41
N THR A 131 -10.36 -9.96 -20.70
CA THR A 131 -10.33 -11.06 -21.66
C THR A 131 -11.07 -12.28 -21.14
N ARG A 132 -10.92 -12.61 -19.85
CA ARG A 132 -11.65 -13.72 -19.24
C ARG A 132 -13.13 -13.38 -19.08
N LEU A 133 -13.46 -12.13 -18.72
CA LEU A 133 -14.85 -11.68 -18.67
C LEU A 133 -15.53 -11.84 -20.03
N ARG A 134 -14.91 -11.39 -21.13
CA ARG A 134 -15.47 -11.57 -22.48
C ARG A 134 -15.69 -13.03 -22.84
N ARG A 135 -14.75 -13.93 -22.47
CA ARG A 135 -14.91 -15.37 -22.69
C ARG A 135 -16.05 -15.96 -21.88
N ALA A 136 -16.16 -15.58 -20.60
CA ALA A 136 -17.25 -16.03 -19.74
C ALA A 136 -18.62 -15.58 -20.28
N LEU A 137 -18.74 -14.33 -20.72
CA LEU A 137 -19.96 -13.81 -21.34
C LEU A 137 -20.32 -14.56 -22.64
N ALA A 138 -19.34 -14.87 -23.48
CA ALA A 138 -19.57 -15.62 -24.73
C ALA A 138 -20.02 -17.07 -24.47
N GLN A 139 -19.78 -17.61 -23.29
CA GLN A 139 -20.15 -18.97 -22.91
C GLN A 139 -21.22 -19.00 -21.79
N MET A 140 -21.92 -17.87 -21.60
CA MET A 140 -22.80 -17.66 -20.44
C MET A 140 -23.88 -18.74 -20.37
N ASP A 141 -24.56 -19.03 -21.48
CA ASP A 141 -25.67 -19.99 -21.54
C ASP A 141 -25.24 -21.44 -21.31
N SER A 142 -23.97 -21.77 -21.53
CA SER A 142 -23.46 -23.14 -21.43
C SER A 142 -22.77 -23.45 -20.10
N LEU A 143 -22.18 -22.42 -19.45
CA LEU A 143 -21.34 -22.64 -18.26
C LEU A 143 -21.96 -22.15 -16.95
N PHE A 144 -23.02 -21.34 -17.01
CA PHE A 144 -23.56 -20.68 -15.84
C PHE A 144 -25.05 -20.95 -15.67
N THR A 145 -25.48 -21.07 -14.43
CA THR A 145 -26.90 -21.06 -14.07
C THR A 145 -27.49 -19.66 -14.30
N GLN A 146 -28.82 -19.54 -14.32
CA GLN A 146 -29.49 -18.26 -14.51
C GLN A 146 -29.07 -17.21 -13.44
N GLY A 147 -28.87 -17.63 -12.19
CA GLY A 147 -28.38 -16.75 -11.13
C GLY A 147 -26.93 -16.28 -11.34
N GLU A 148 -26.04 -17.20 -11.75
CA GLU A 148 -24.65 -16.90 -12.07
C GLU A 148 -24.51 -16.00 -13.32
N ALA A 149 -25.39 -16.19 -14.31
CA ALA A 149 -25.46 -15.34 -15.50
C ALA A 149 -25.86 -13.90 -15.13
N ALA A 150 -26.81 -13.76 -14.20
CA ALA A 150 -27.17 -12.43 -13.69
C ALA A 150 -26.01 -11.76 -12.93
N GLU A 151 -25.25 -12.50 -12.14
CA GLU A 151 -24.02 -11.99 -11.51
C GLU A 151 -22.98 -11.55 -12.55
N LEU A 152 -22.78 -12.35 -13.59
CA LEU A 152 -21.83 -12.06 -14.67
C LEU A 152 -22.20 -10.78 -15.42
N THR A 153 -23.49 -10.55 -15.68
CA THR A 153 -24.01 -9.30 -16.27
C THR A 153 -23.73 -8.10 -15.36
N ARG A 154 -23.94 -8.24 -14.04
CA ARG A 154 -23.62 -7.18 -13.08
C ARG A 154 -22.11 -6.88 -13.03
N ILE A 155 -21.26 -7.89 -13.16
CA ILE A 155 -19.81 -7.71 -13.26
C ILE A 155 -19.46 -6.95 -14.54
N GLN A 156 -20.11 -7.25 -15.67
CA GLN A 156 -19.92 -6.54 -16.92
C GLN A 156 -20.28 -5.04 -16.79
N ASP A 157 -21.42 -4.73 -16.17
CA ASP A 157 -21.86 -3.34 -15.94
C ASP A 157 -20.90 -2.59 -15.00
N TRP A 158 -20.38 -3.27 -13.98
CA TRP A 158 -19.38 -2.70 -13.09
C TRP A 158 -18.04 -2.48 -13.81
N ALA A 159 -17.63 -3.41 -14.67
CA ALA A 159 -16.38 -3.32 -15.43
C ALA A 159 -16.27 -2.07 -16.33
N LEU A 160 -17.41 -1.49 -16.72
CA LEU A 160 -17.47 -0.24 -17.50
C LEU A 160 -17.26 1.01 -16.64
N ARG A 161 -17.35 0.90 -15.30
CA ARG A 161 -17.35 2.06 -14.37
C ARG A 161 -16.21 2.02 -13.36
N THR A 162 -15.64 0.83 -13.14
CA THR A 162 -14.54 0.67 -12.16
C THR A 162 -13.30 1.46 -12.58
N GLN A 163 -12.60 2.03 -11.61
CA GLN A 163 -11.37 2.78 -11.82
C GLN A 163 -10.12 1.92 -11.66
N ASP A 164 -10.16 0.93 -10.77
CA ASP A 164 -9.02 0.09 -10.43
C ASP A 164 -9.21 -1.39 -10.80
N GLY A 165 -10.45 -1.81 -11.12
CA GLY A 165 -10.80 -3.17 -11.50
C GLY A 165 -10.62 -4.18 -10.39
N THR A 166 -10.64 -3.76 -9.12
CA THR A 166 -10.45 -4.67 -7.98
C THR A 166 -11.78 -5.13 -7.39
N LEU A 167 -11.81 -6.36 -6.87
CA LEU A 167 -12.99 -6.94 -6.20
C LEU A 167 -13.53 -6.06 -5.05
N SER A 168 -12.66 -5.32 -4.37
CA SER A 168 -13.06 -4.44 -3.26
C SER A 168 -13.71 -3.12 -3.71
N ASP A 169 -13.55 -2.73 -4.98
CA ASP A 169 -14.26 -1.59 -5.58
C ASP A 169 -15.70 -1.95 -6.00
N MET A 170 -16.06 -3.23 -5.90
CA MET A 170 -17.37 -3.71 -6.31
C MET A 170 -18.40 -3.54 -5.17
N ALA A 171 -19.53 -2.91 -5.47
CA ALA A 171 -20.61 -2.68 -4.51
C ALA A 171 -21.36 -3.96 -4.08
N PHE A 172 -21.11 -5.09 -4.72
CA PHE A 172 -21.66 -6.39 -4.37
C PHE A 172 -20.53 -7.44 -4.38
N ARG A 173 -20.77 -8.57 -3.70
CA ARG A 173 -19.83 -9.67 -3.68
C ARG A 173 -20.31 -10.78 -4.61
N PRO A 174 -19.60 -11.03 -5.72
CA PRO A 174 -19.94 -12.14 -6.62
C PRO A 174 -19.67 -13.49 -5.94
N SER A 175 -20.34 -14.53 -6.41
CA SER A 175 -20.04 -15.90 -5.96
C SER A 175 -18.58 -16.25 -6.30
N PRO A 176 -17.90 -17.06 -5.46
CA PRO A 176 -16.52 -17.47 -5.71
C PRO A 176 -16.33 -18.12 -7.08
N LYS A 177 -17.32 -18.91 -7.53
CA LYS A 177 -17.30 -19.58 -8.83
C LYS A 177 -17.28 -18.58 -10.00
N VAL A 178 -18.19 -17.60 -9.99
CA VAL A 178 -18.28 -16.58 -11.04
C VAL A 178 -17.03 -15.71 -11.04
N TRP A 179 -16.56 -15.28 -9.86
CA TRP A 179 -15.34 -14.47 -9.77
C TRP A 179 -14.11 -15.22 -10.27
N ALA A 180 -13.92 -16.48 -9.93
CA ALA A 180 -12.81 -17.30 -10.40
C ALA A 180 -12.75 -17.42 -11.94
N MET A 181 -13.89 -17.32 -12.63
CA MET A 181 -13.95 -17.37 -14.09
C MET A 181 -13.51 -16.06 -14.76
N VAL A 182 -13.57 -14.93 -14.04
CA VAL A 182 -13.32 -13.58 -14.61
C VAL A 182 -12.11 -12.87 -14.02
N CYS A 183 -11.58 -13.30 -12.87
CA CYS A 183 -10.42 -12.67 -12.24
C CYS A 183 -9.12 -12.92 -13.03
N SER A 184 -8.10 -12.11 -12.77
CA SER A 184 -6.78 -12.28 -13.37
C SER A 184 -6.06 -13.51 -12.81
N GLU A 185 -5.41 -14.27 -13.69
CA GLU A 185 -4.77 -15.56 -13.39
C GLU A 185 -3.36 -15.64 -14.00
N PRO A 186 -2.36 -16.26 -13.33
CA PRO A 186 -0.96 -16.25 -13.78
C PRO A 186 -0.76 -16.77 -15.20
N HIS A 187 -1.31 -17.94 -15.50
CA HIS A 187 -1.07 -18.63 -16.78
C HIS A 187 -1.95 -18.12 -17.94
N ALA A 188 -3.08 -17.48 -17.64
CA ALA A 188 -4.02 -16.98 -18.63
C ALA A 188 -3.84 -15.49 -18.96
N CYS A 189 -3.28 -14.71 -18.04
CA CYS A 189 -3.22 -13.26 -18.13
C CYS A 189 -1.78 -12.75 -18.24
N SER A 190 -1.45 -12.16 -19.38
CA SER A 190 -0.18 -11.50 -19.65
C SER A 190 -0.43 -10.16 -20.34
N MET A 191 0.58 -9.29 -20.41
CA MET A 191 0.52 -8.05 -21.18
C MET A 191 0.15 -8.32 -22.65
N ARG A 192 0.71 -9.39 -23.22
CA ARG A 192 0.46 -9.79 -24.61
C ARG A 192 -1.00 -10.19 -24.86
N HIS A 193 -1.63 -10.89 -23.90
CA HIS A 193 -3.01 -11.40 -24.07
C HIS A 193 -4.08 -10.41 -23.60
N CYS A 194 -3.78 -9.59 -22.59
CA CYS A 194 -4.77 -8.72 -21.95
C CYS A 194 -4.62 -7.25 -22.35
N GLY A 195 -3.46 -6.87 -22.89
CA GLY A 195 -3.16 -5.51 -23.31
C GLY A 195 -2.85 -4.55 -22.17
N PRO A 196 -2.57 -3.28 -22.50
CA PRO A 196 -2.13 -2.26 -21.53
C PRO A 196 -3.23 -1.78 -20.57
N SER A 197 -4.50 -1.99 -20.94
CA SER A 197 -5.65 -1.62 -20.09
C SER A 197 -6.01 -2.69 -19.04
N CYS A 198 -5.23 -3.77 -18.93
CA CYS A 198 -5.45 -4.79 -17.91
C CYS A 198 -5.26 -4.19 -16.50
N PRO A 199 -6.28 -4.23 -15.60
CA PRO A 199 -6.21 -3.62 -14.28
C PRO A 199 -4.99 -4.07 -13.47
N TYR A 200 -4.67 -5.35 -13.47
CA TYR A 200 -3.49 -5.88 -12.78
C TYR A 200 -2.17 -5.34 -13.36
N GLN A 201 -2.05 -5.25 -14.69
CA GLN A 201 -0.83 -4.72 -15.31
C GLN A 201 -0.67 -3.21 -15.05
N VAL A 202 -1.76 -2.48 -15.05
CA VAL A 202 -1.78 -1.05 -14.69
C VAL A 202 -1.33 -0.88 -13.23
N ALA A 203 -1.85 -1.69 -12.31
CA ALA A 203 -1.42 -1.66 -10.90
C ALA A 203 0.07 -1.97 -10.75
N ARG A 204 0.58 -3.00 -11.44
CA ARG A 204 2.02 -3.33 -11.44
C ARG A 204 2.89 -2.18 -11.96
N LYS A 205 2.49 -1.55 -13.06
CA LYS A 205 3.23 -0.40 -13.61
C LYS A 205 3.29 0.74 -12.58
N ARG A 206 2.16 1.08 -11.95
CA ARG A 206 2.12 2.12 -10.90
C ARG A 206 3.08 1.80 -9.74
N VAL A 207 3.19 0.53 -9.33
CA VAL A 207 4.12 0.09 -8.27
C VAL A 207 5.58 0.33 -8.65
N LEU A 208 5.94 0.09 -9.91
CA LEU A 208 7.31 0.34 -10.37
C LEU A 208 7.68 1.83 -10.34
N GLU A 209 6.72 2.70 -10.60
CA GLU A 209 6.90 4.17 -10.67
C GLU A 209 6.71 4.85 -9.31
N ALA A 210 6.10 4.20 -8.33
CA ALA A 210 5.75 4.80 -7.04
C ALA A 210 6.93 4.89 -6.08
N LYS A 211 6.98 5.97 -5.30
CA LYS A 211 7.88 6.15 -4.15
C LYS A 211 7.44 5.35 -2.93
N VAL A 212 6.13 5.22 -2.75
CA VAL A 212 5.54 4.46 -1.64
C VAL A 212 4.68 3.35 -2.20
N VAL A 213 4.94 2.12 -1.78
CA VAL A 213 4.22 0.93 -2.22
C VAL A 213 3.56 0.25 -1.04
N VAL A 214 2.26 -0.02 -1.16
CA VAL A 214 1.51 -0.80 -0.17
C VAL A 214 1.13 -2.14 -0.78
N LEU A 215 1.45 -3.22 -0.08
CA LEU A 215 1.13 -4.58 -0.51
C LEU A 215 0.94 -5.53 0.68
N ASN A 216 0.49 -6.76 0.47
CA ASN A 216 0.38 -7.73 1.56
C ASN A 216 1.66 -8.59 1.71
N HIS A 217 1.79 -9.25 2.87
CA HIS A 217 2.96 -10.09 3.17
C HIS A 217 3.18 -11.19 2.14
N THR A 218 2.12 -11.85 1.67
CA THR A 218 2.22 -12.92 0.67
C THR A 218 2.81 -12.41 -0.64
N LEU A 219 2.37 -11.24 -1.10
CA LEU A 219 2.95 -10.60 -2.29
C LEU A 219 4.37 -10.14 -2.06
N PHE A 220 4.65 -9.54 -0.91
CA PHE A 220 5.98 -9.05 -0.58
C PHE A 220 7.01 -10.18 -0.64
N PHE A 221 6.80 -11.25 0.12
CA PHE A 221 7.72 -12.38 0.16
C PHE A 221 7.78 -13.15 -1.18
N GLY A 222 6.66 -13.26 -1.90
CA GLY A 222 6.64 -13.85 -3.23
C GLY A 222 7.44 -13.05 -4.26
N LEU A 223 7.45 -11.72 -4.17
CA LEU A 223 8.26 -10.87 -5.05
C LEU A 223 9.74 -10.90 -4.67
N MET A 224 10.07 -10.98 -3.36
CA MET A 224 11.45 -11.13 -2.91
C MET A 224 12.05 -12.46 -3.36
N ALA A 225 11.36 -13.59 -3.17
CA ALA A 225 11.82 -14.88 -3.64
C ALA A 225 12.11 -14.90 -5.15
N GLN A 226 11.23 -14.29 -5.96
CA GLN A 226 11.47 -14.18 -7.40
C GLN A 226 12.66 -13.29 -7.78
N ALA A 227 12.98 -12.30 -6.96
CA ALA A 227 14.15 -11.44 -7.18
C ALA A 227 15.45 -12.21 -6.88
N GLU A 228 15.48 -12.98 -5.79
CA GLU A 228 16.62 -13.83 -5.40
C GLU A 228 16.92 -14.88 -6.47
N ASP A 229 15.89 -15.62 -6.95
CA ASP A 229 16.05 -16.59 -8.04
C ASP A 229 16.63 -15.95 -9.32
N SER A 230 16.27 -14.70 -9.61
CA SER A 230 16.77 -13.98 -10.80
C SER A 230 18.20 -13.46 -10.68
N GLU A 231 18.73 -13.34 -9.47
CA GLU A 231 20.14 -12.97 -9.21
C GLU A 231 21.07 -14.17 -9.21
N GLU A 232 20.60 -15.34 -8.80
CA GLU A 232 21.37 -16.60 -8.86
C GLU A 232 21.56 -17.13 -10.28
N ASP A 233 20.68 -16.74 -11.23
CA ASP A 233 20.77 -17.10 -12.65
C ASP A 233 21.66 -16.16 -13.49
N ARG A 234 22.35 -15.19 -12.88
CA ARG A 234 23.28 -14.25 -13.56
C ARG A 234 24.72 -14.53 -13.21
#